data_3943e9ffa8c91a60b9ce3fef40a4bd0e
#
_entry.id   3943e9ffa8c91a60b9ce3fef40a4bd0e
#
_cell.length_a   1.000
_cell.length_b   1.000
_cell.length_c   1.000
_cell.angle_alpha   90.00
_cell.angle_beta   90.00
_cell.angle_gamma   90.00
#
_symmetry.space_group_name_H-M   'P 1'
#
loop_
_entity.id
_entity.type
_entity.pdbx_description
1 polymer ?
#
loop_
_entity_poly.entity_id
_entity_poly.type
_entity_poly.pdbx_seq_one_letter_code
_entity_poly.pdbx_strand_id
1 'polypeptide(L)'
;REEKHEHTPRVFYLKNATLILEPGKIIEDGELVIRDGLIESVGRVVNVPADAFEMDMTGKTIYAGFIEPFLEAKTDAADSSQTILRNWNEKVHPEFSSLYGYSPEEKDLKELRSLGFTMAQVVPPSGIFQGKSSLIHLGNWSAASVIKQEVPMQVMSFEHGGWGDSIYPNSLLGAIALIRQTFLDAQWYKNAGETYSRFPNENEQPELDESLATLGDFLKSGQSFCFRTNNELGALRAGKIAEEFDLPPVAETHLTR
;
A
#
# COMPACT_ATOMS: atom_id res chain seq x y z
N ARG A 1 -39.64 -0.83 -23.78
CA ARG A 1 -38.19 -0.70 -24.06
C ARG A 1 -37.52 -1.82 -23.28
N GLU A 2 -37.14 -2.88 -23.99
CA GLU A 2 -36.35 -3.97 -23.45
C GLU A 2 -34.94 -3.42 -23.17
N GLU A 3 -34.53 -3.41 -21.91
CA GLU A 3 -33.14 -3.22 -21.51
C GLU A 3 -32.37 -4.41 -22.03
N LYS A 4 -31.53 -4.20 -23.06
CA LYS A 4 -30.51 -5.15 -23.44
C LYS A 4 -29.55 -5.30 -22.28
N HIS A 5 -29.68 -6.36 -21.51
CA HIS A 5 -28.61 -6.83 -20.66
C HIS A 5 -27.43 -7.20 -21.55
N GLU A 6 -26.42 -6.34 -21.62
CA GLU A 6 -25.14 -6.71 -22.22
C GLU A 6 -24.55 -7.82 -21.34
N HIS A 7 -24.68 -9.06 -21.81
CA HIS A 7 -23.97 -10.19 -21.18
C HIS A 7 -22.48 -10.02 -21.44
N THR A 8 -21.77 -9.49 -20.45
CA THR A 8 -20.30 -9.53 -20.47
C THR A 8 -19.88 -10.99 -20.38
N PRO A 9 -19.10 -11.50 -21.33
CA PRO A 9 -18.62 -12.88 -21.28
C PRO A 9 -17.87 -13.12 -19.96
N ARG A 10 -18.09 -14.27 -19.35
CA ARG A 10 -17.39 -14.66 -18.11
C ARG A 10 -16.10 -15.41 -18.38
N VAL A 11 -15.98 -15.98 -19.59
CA VAL A 11 -14.81 -16.74 -20.03
C VAL A 11 -14.28 -16.14 -21.31
N PHE A 12 -12.99 -15.83 -21.32
CA PHE A 12 -12.27 -15.33 -22.48
C PHE A 12 -11.16 -16.32 -22.86
N TYR A 13 -11.08 -16.63 -24.16
CA TYR A 13 -9.99 -17.39 -24.74
C TYR A 13 -9.21 -16.48 -25.68
N LEU A 14 -7.96 -16.20 -25.30
CA LEU A 14 -7.01 -15.37 -26.05
C LEU A 14 -6.04 -16.30 -26.75
N LYS A 15 -5.96 -16.24 -28.09
CA LYS A 15 -5.10 -17.11 -28.89
C LYS A 15 -4.09 -16.34 -29.72
N ASN A 16 -3.03 -17.00 -30.15
CA ASN A 16 -2.00 -16.50 -31.08
C ASN A 16 -1.23 -15.28 -30.50
N ALA A 17 -1.07 -15.19 -29.18
CA ALA A 17 -0.34 -14.10 -28.53
C ALA A 17 1.12 -14.48 -28.23
N THR A 18 2.00 -13.50 -28.19
CA THR A 18 3.27 -13.65 -27.48
C THR A 18 3.02 -13.43 -25.99
N LEU A 19 3.18 -14.47 -25.16
CA LEU A 19 2.94 -14.39 -23.72
C LEU A 19 4.26 -14.25 -22.99
N ILE A 20 4.42 -13.20 -22.18
CA ILE A 20 5.56 -12.98 -21.27
C ILE A 20 5.07 -13.28 -19.86
N LEU A 21 5.43 -14.46 -19.32
CA LEU A 21 4.97 -14.91 -18.01
C LEU A 21 5.84 -14.35 -16.88
N GLU A 22 7.14 -14.26 -17.12
CA GLU A 22 8.16 -13.73 -16.21
C GLU A 22 9.41 -13.34 -17.02
N PRO A 23 10.36 -12.59 -16.47
CA PRO A 23 11.59 -12.26 -17.16
C PRO A 23 12.29 -13.52 -17.70
N GLY A 24 12.48 -13.55 -19.02
CA GLY A 24 13.12 -14.69 -19.72
C GLY A 24 12.21 -15.87 -20.08
N LYS A 25 10.94 -15.87 -19.65
CA LYS A 25 9.97 -16.93 -19.98
C LYS A 25 8.91 -16.42 -20.94
N ILE A 26 9.15 -16.67 -22.22
CA ILE A 26 8.30 -16.21 -23.33
C ILE A 26 7.67 -17.43 -24.00
N ILE A 27 6.40 -17.36 -24.30
CA ILE A 27 5.66 -18.33 -25.11
C ILE A 27 5.20 -17.62 -26.37
N GLU A 28 5.76 -17.97 -27.51
CA GLU A 28 5.28 -17.52 -28.83
C GLU A 28 4.07 -18.34 -29.26
N ASP A 29 3.14 -17.72 -29.98
CA ASP A 29 1.87 -18.33 -30.38
C ASP A 29 1.12 -18.98 -29.20
N GLY A 30 1.15 -18.30 -28.07
CA GLY A 30 0.60 -18.76 -26.81
C GLY A 30 -0.91 -18.51 -26.70
N GLU A 31 -1.52 -19.28 -25.82
CA GLU A 31 -2.94 -19.27 -25.53
C GLU A 31 -3.20 -19.03 -24.05
N LEU A 32 -4.26 -18.30 -23.75
CA LEU A 32 -4.64 -17.94 -22.39
C LEU A 32 -6.15 -18.03 -22.22
N VAL A 33 -6.61 -18.73 -21.18
CA VAL A 33 -8.01 -18.75 -20.77
C VAL A 33 -8.17 -18.00 -19.48
N ILE A 34 -9.10 -17.05 -19.48
CA ILE A 34 -9.49 -16.25 -18.31
C ILE A 34 -10.94 -16.58 -17.99
N ARG A 35 -11.21 -17.02 -16.76
CA ARG A 35 -12.56 -17.26 -16.25
C ARG A 35 -12.82 -16.40 -15.03
N ASP A 36 -13.92 -15.67 -15.03
CA ASP A 36 -14.35 -14.81 -13.92
C ASP A 36 -13.22 -13.87 -13.39
N GLY A 37 -12.37 -13.36 -14.32
CA GLY A 37 -11.26 -12.47 -14.00
C GLY A 37 -9.98 -13.17 -13.52
N LEU A 38 -9.96 -14.49 -13.44
CA LEU A 38 -8.77 -15.27 -13.05
C LEU A 38 -8.21 -16.05 -14.24
N ILE A 39 -6.89 -16.19 -14.28
CA ILE A 39 -6.22 -17.04 -15.28
C ILE A 39 -6.51 -18.50 -14.94
N GLU A 40 -7.27 -19.18 -15.80
CA GLU A 40 -7.60 -20.59 -15.66
C GLU A 40 -6.50 -21.48 -16.24
N SER A 41 -6.00 -21.13 -17.43
CA SER A 41 -4.91 -21.85 -18.07
C SER A 41 -4.09 -20.94 -18.98
N VAL A 42 -2.79 -21.27 -19.13
CA VAL A 42 -1.85 -20.54 -19.98
C VAL A 42 -0.81 -21.51 -20.55
N GLY A 43 -0.51 -21.40 -21.84
CA GLY A 43 0.44 -22.28 -22.50
C GLY A 43 0.51 -22.08 -24.01
N ARG A 44 1.19 -22.99 -24.72
CA ARG A 44 1.13 -23.04 -26.18
C ARG A 44 -0.19 -23.62 -26.69
N VAL A 45 -0.76 -24.55 -25.94
CA VAL A 45 -2.04 -25.18 -26.20
C VAL A 45 -2.76 -25.30 -24.88
N VAL A 46 -4.00 -24.82 -24.81
CA VAL A 46 -4.82 -24.89 -23.60
C VAL A 46 -6.15 -25.62 -23.92
N ASN A 47 -6.79 -26.12 -22.87
CA ASN A 47 -8.15 -26.67 -23.03
C ASN A 47 -9.13 -25.50 -23.09
N VAL A 48 -9.80 -25.34 -24.27
CA VAL A 48 -10.72 -24.22 -24.50
C VAL A 48 -12.12 -24.61 -24.02
N PRO A 49 -12.70 -23.90 -23.04
CA PRO A 49 -14.07 -24.11 -22.62
C PRO A 49 -15.07 -23.79 -23.74
N ALA A 50 -16.16 -24.55 -23.81
CA ALA A 50 -17.18 -24.39 -24.85
C ALA A 50 -17.94 -23.05 -24.78
N ASP A 51 -17.93 -22.41 -23.60
CA ASP A 51 -18.55 -21.13 -23.31
C ASP A 51 -17.60 -19.93 -23.45
N ALA A 52 -16.36 -20.15 -23.93
CA ALA A 52 -15.35 -19.11 -24.04
C ALA A 52 -15.62 -18.16 -25.21
N PHE A 53 -15.50 -16.87 -24.92
CA PHE A 53 -15.45 -15.83 -25.97
C PHE A 53 -14.03 -15.77 -26.53
N GLU A 54 -13.89 -16.12 -27.79
CA GLU A 54 -12.60 -16.21 -28.47
C GLU A 54 -12.13 -14.85 -28.97
N MET A 55 -10.85 -14.53 -28.72
CA MET A 55 -10.18 -13.34 -29.20
C MET A 55 -8.85 -13.70 -29.87
N ASP A 56 -8.67 -13.28 -31.10
CA ASP A 56 -7.39 -13.42 -31.82
C ASP A 56 -6.45 -12.28 -31.44
N MET A 57 -5.32 -12.64 -30.88
CA MET A 57 -4.27 -11.74 -30.41
C MET A 57 -3.01 -11.78 -31.29
N THR A 58 -3.14 -12.18 -32.54
CA THR A 58 -2.03 -12.24 -33.50
C THR A 58 -1.27 -10.90 -33.53
N GLY A 59 0.04 -10.96 -33.37
CA GLY A 59 0.94 -9.78 -33.34
C GLY A 59 0.86 -8.97 -32.06
N LYS A 60 0.15 -9.41 -31.01
CA LYS A 60 0.11 -8.75 -29.71
C LYS A 60 0.91 -9.50 -28.68
N THR A 61 1.49 -8.74 -27.75
CA THR A 61 2.20 -9.28 -26.58
C THR A 61 1.32 -9.09 -25.34
N ILE A 62 1.16 -10.15 -24.56
CA ILE A 62 0.43 -10.15 -23.29
C ILE A 62 1.43 -10.39 -22.16
N TYR A 63 1.41 -9.53 -21.16
CA TYR A 63 2.21 -9.65 -19.94
C TYR A 63 1.40 -9.19 -18.74
N ALA A 64 1.89 -9.48 -17.52
CA ALA A 64 1.24 -9.03 -16.29
C ALA A 64 1.16 -7.50 -16.26
N GLY A 65 0.04 -6.97 -15.80
CA GLY A 65 -0.10 -5.53 -15.62
C GLY A 65 0.87 -4.97 -14.59
N PHE A 66 1.28 -3.73 -14.77
CA PHE A 66 2.17 -3.05 -13.83
C PHE A 66 1.43 -2.72 -12.52
N ILE A 67 2.21 -2.62 -11.45
CA ILE A 67 1.74 -2.13 -10.16
C ILE A 67 2.34 -0.75 -9.96
N GLU A 68 1.51 0.27 -9.75
CA GLU A 68 1.98 1.58 -9.29
C GLU A 68 2.37 1.46 -7.81
N PRO A 69 3.65 1.55 -7.47
CA PRO A 69 4.10 1.25 -6.12
C PRO A 69 3.76 2.36 -5.12
N PHE A 70 3.44 3.56 -5.59
CA PHE A 70 3.28 4.72 -4.72
C PHE A 70 2.26 5.73 -5.28
N LEU A 71 0.97 5.40 -5.14
CA LEU A 71 -0.12 6.32 -5.48
C LEU A 71 -0.53 7.11 -4.23
N GLU A 72 -0.19 8.40 -4.20
CA GLU A 72 -0.57 9.26 -3.08
C GLU A 72 -2.09 9.44 -3.02
N ALA A 73 -2.68 9.15 -1.85
CA ALA A 73 -4.10 9.36 -1.62
C ALA A 73 -4.42 10.86 -1.65
N LYS A 74 -5.22 11.28 -2.63
CA LYS A 74 -5.84 12.61 -2.60
C LYS A 74 -7.01 12.53 -1.62
N THR A 75 -6.76 12.73 -0.34
CA THR A 75 -7.80 12.84 0.67
C THR A 75 -7.97 14.30 1.01
N ASP A 76 -9.20 14.75 1.06
CA ASP A 76 -9.50 15.98 1.81
C ASP A 76 -9.25 15.64 3.30
N ALA A 77 -8.03 15.91 3.75
CA ALA A 77 -7.48 15.53 5.06
C ALA A 77 -8.19 16.18 6.25
N ALA A 78 -9.42 16.59 6.10
CA ALA A 78 -10.10 17.49 7.03
C ALA A 78 -11.18 16.85 7.89
N ASP A 79 -11.34 15.52 7.92
CA ASP A 79 -12.25 14.94 8.90
C ASP A 79 -11.50 14.39 10.13
N SER A 80 -10.88 15.34 10.85
CA SER A 80 -10.27 15.14 12.17
C SER A 80 -11.31 14.90 13.28
N SER A 81 -12.57 14.62 12.94
CA SER A 81 -13.67 14.52 13.91
C SER A 81 -13.73 13.18 14.65
N GLN A 82 -12.91 12.21 14.30
CA GLN A 82 -12.82 11.00 15.12
C GLN A 82 -11.94 11.31 16.35
N THR A 83 -12.58 11.29 17.51
CA THR A 83 -11.95 11.34 18.83
C THR A 83 -11.24 10.01 19.11
N ILE A 84 -10.19 9.73 18.34
CA ILE A 84 -9.29 8.61 18.57
C ILE A 84 -8.26 9.09 19.58
N LEU A 85 -7.91 8.27 20.54
CA LEU A 85 -6.80 8.51 21.45
C LEU A 85 -5.48 8.39 20.67
N ARG A 86 -5.03 9.51 20.13
CA ARG A 86 -3.92 9.62 19.17
C ARG A 86 -2.64 9.97 19.90
N ASN A 87 -1.54 9.76 19.19
CA ASN A 87 -0.24 10.24 19.64
C ASN A 87 -0.28 11.77 19.92
N TRP A 88 0.50 12.21 20.90
CA TRP A 88 0.63 13.63 21.26
C TRP A 88 1.15 14.51 20.11
N ASN A 89 1.84 13.92 19.13
CA ASN A 89 2.41 14.64 17.99
C ASN A 89 1.52 14.47 16.75
N GLU A 90 1.11 15.60 16.17
CA GLU A 90 0.22 15.68 15.01
C GLU A 90 0.81 15.11 13.70
N LYS A 91 2.08 14.70 13.68
CA LYS A 91 2.75 14.06 12.52
C LYS A 91 2.92 12.56 12.70
N VAL A 92 2.33 12.00 13.76
CA VAL A 92 2.46 10.57 14.11
C VAL A 92 1.07 9.91 14.07
N HIS A 93 0.77 9.24 12.94
CA HIS A 93 -0.53 8.61 12.67
C HIS A 93 -0.39 7.18 12.12
N PRO A 94 0.33 6.28 12.79
CA PRO A 94 0.49 4.91 12.30
C PRO A 94 -0.84 4.14 12.17
N GLU A 95 -1.87 4.54 12.91
CA GLU A 95 -3.23 3.99 12.86
C GLU A 95 -4.00 4.37 11.59
N PHE A 96 -3.64 5.50 10.96
CA PHE A 96 -4.36 6.01 9.79
C PHE A 96 -4.31 5.04 8.61
N SER A 97 -5.42 4.94 7.86
CA SER A 97 -5.50 4.14 6.64
C SER A 97 -5.55 5.05 5.41
N SER A 98 -4.73 4.74 4.41
CA SER A 98 -4.73 5.45 3.13
C SER A 98 -6.07 5.46 2.40
N LEU A 99 -6.97 4.54 2.76
CA LEU A 99 -8.31 4.45 2.16
C LEU A 99 -9.34 5.32 2.86
N TYR A 100 -9.01 5.89 4.00
CA TYR A 100 -9.94 6.76 4.71
C TYR A 100 -10.18 8.04 3.89
N GLY A 101 -11.43 8.24 3.48
CA GLY A 101 -11.78 9.35 2.60
C GLY A 101 -11.20 9.26 1.17
N TYR A 102 -10.52 8.16 0.81
CA TYR A 102 -9.99 7.99 -0.54
C TYR A 102 -11.11 7.79 -1.56
N SER A 103 -11.25 8.74 -2.46
CA SER A 103 -12.22 8.70 -3.55
C SER A 103 -11.54 9.16 -4.85
N PRO A 104 -10.90 8.22 -5.59
CA PRO A 104 -10.17 8.58 -6.79
C PRO A 104 -11.10 9.03 -7.90
N GLU A 105 -10.65 9.97 -8.71
CA GLU A 105 -11.34 10.34 -9.93
C GLU A 105 -11.15 9.24 -11.00
N GLU A 106 -12.22 8.89 -11.69
CA GLU A 106 -12.17 7.89 -12.79
C GLU A 106 -11.18 8.27 -13.88
N LYS A 107 -10.95 9.57 -14.09
CA LYS A 107 -9.95 10.09 -15.03
C LYS A 107 -8.54 9.63 -14.64
N ASP A 108 -8.16 9.76 -13.37
CA ASP A 108 -6.83 9.39 -12.86
C ASP A 108 -6.62 7.86 -12.99
N LEU A 109 -7.64 7.08 -12.61
CA LEU A 109 -7.58 5.62 -12.76
C LEU A 109 -7.47 5.19 -14.23
N LYS A 110 -8.19 5.85 -15.13
CA LYS A 110 -8.14 5.58 -16.57
C LYS A 110 -6.76 5.92 -17.15
N GLU A 111 -6.14 7.00 -16.71
CA GLU A 111 -4.80 7.38 -17.13
C GLU A 111 -3.79 6.28 -16.76
N LEU A 112 -3.77 5.83 -15.51
CA LEU A 112 -2.91 4.74 -15.07
C LEU A 112 -3.15 3.45 -15.88
N ARG A 113 -4.41 3.06 -16.08
CA ARG A 113 -4.74 1.89 -16.92
C ARG A 113 -4.22 2.02 -18.35
N SER A 114 -4.27 3.23 -18.93
CA SER A 114 -3.78 3.47 -20.29
C SER A 114 -2.27 3.28 -20.42
N LEU A 115 -1.53 3.42 -19.32
CA LEU A 115 -0.09 3.18 -19.21
C LEU A 115 0.24 1.71 -18.89
N GLY A 116 -0.76 0.85 -18.69
CA GLY A 116 -0.58 -0.58 -18.41
C GLY A 116 -0.59 -0.95 -16.93
N PHE A 117 -0.88 -0.03 -16.03
CA PHE A 117 -1.05 -0.33 -14.61
C PHE A 117 -2.40 -0.98 -14.36
N THR A 118 -2.42 -2.04 -13.58
CA THR A 118 -3.63 -2.78 -13.18
C THR A 118 -3.92 -2.66 -11.69
N MET A 119 -2.91 -2.36 -10.92
CA MET A 119 -2.94 -2.22 -9.46
C MET A 119 -2.16 -1.00 -9.02
N ALA A 120 -2.47 -0.50 -7.84
CA ALA A 120 -1.72 0.57 -7.21
C ALA A 120 -1.65 0.39 -5.69
N GLN A 121 -0.49 0.70 -5.12
CA GLN A 121 -0.31 0.84 -3.68
C GLN A 121 -0.65 2.27 -3.29
N VAL A 122 -1.82 2.46 -2.70
CA VAL A 122 -2.26 3.77 -2.20
C VAL A 122 -1.57 4.07 -0.88
N VAL A 123 -0.98 5.25 -0.76
CA VAL A 123 -0.25 5.69 0.42
C VAL A 123 -0.84 6.97 1.00
N PRO A 124 -0.75 7.18 2.32
CA PRO A 124 -1.16 8.43 2.94
C PRO A 124 -0.31 9.62 2.46
N PRO A 125 -0.85 10.86 2.46
CA PRO A 125 -0.20 11.99 1.79
C PRO A 125 0.91 12.66 2.60
N SER A 126 0.85 12.68 3.94
CA SER A 126 1.72 13.52 4.76
C SER A 126 1.93 12.97 6.17
N GLY A 127 2.93 13.51 6.87
CA GLY A 127 3.31 13.15 8.23
C GLY A 127 4.66 12.45 8.33
N ILE A 128 5.12 12.21 9.55
CA ILE A 128 6.32 11.43 9.83
C ILE A 128 5.99 9.95 9.88
N PHE A 129 5.03 9.54 10.69
CA PHE A 129 4.32 8.28 10.55
C PHE A 129 3.00 8.59 9.83
N GLN A 130 2.95 8.30 8.56
CA GLN A 130 1.84 8.71 7.70
C GLN A 130 0.64 7.77 7.80
N GLY A 131 0.88 6.51 8.19
CA GLY A 131 -0.15 5.49 8.33
C GLY A 131 0.05 4.29 7.41
N LYS A 132 -1.01 3.50 7.28
CA LYS A 132 -1.04 2.24 6.54
C LYS A 132 -1.36 2.47 5.08
N SER A 133 -0.55 1.89 4.19
CA SER A 133 -0.84 1.81 2.76
C SER A 133 -1.89 0.74 2.46
N SER A 134 -2.43 0.74 1.26
CA SER A 134 -3.39 -0.28 0.81
C SER A 134 -3.21 -0.58 -0.67
N LEU A 135 -3.23 -1.85 -1.04
CA LEU A 135 -3.18 -2.27 -2.43
C LEU A 135 -4.61 -2.32 -3.00
N ILE A 136 -4.80 -1.71 -4.17
CA ILE A 136 -6.09 -1.66 -4.87
C ILE A 136 -5.97 -2.12 -6.31
N HIS A 137 -7.06 -2.64 -6.86
CA HIS A 137 -7.22 -2.79 -8.30
C HIS A 137 -7.63 -1.46 -8.93
N LEU A 138 -7.03 -1.12 -10.07
CA LEU A 138 -7.33 0.08 -10.85
C LEU A 138 -8.55 -0.09 -11.78
N GLY A 139 -9.47 -1.00 -11.47
CA GLY A 139 -10.75 -1.15 -12.17
C GLY A 139 -11.72 0.01 -11.87
N ASN A 140 -13.01 -0.23 -12.09
CA ASN A 140 -14.03 0.69 -11.61
C ASN A 140 -13.97 0.74 -10.08
N TRP A 141 -13.77 1.95 -9.53
CA TRP A 141 -13.59 2.11 -8.09
C TRP A 141 -14.82 1.65 -7.31
N SER A 142 -14.59 0.81 -6.34
CA SER A 142 -15.57 0.37 -5.35
C SER A 142 -14.84 -0.13 -4.10
N ALA A 143 -15.56 -0.35 -3.02
CA ALA A 143 -14.97 -0.98 -1.82
C ALA A 143 -14.42 -2.39 -2.11
N ALA A 144 -14.89 -3.07 -3.15
CA ALA A 144 -14.38 -4.37 -3.61
C ALA A 144 -13.05 -4.24 -4.39
N SER A 145 -12.64 -3.04 -4.80
CA SER A 145 -11.35 -2.81 -5.46
C SER A 145 -10.16 -2.96 -4.51
N VAL A 146 -10.41 -2.98 -3.19
CA VAL A 146 -9.39 -3.14 -2.17
C VAL A 146 -8.99 -4.61 -2.06
N ILE A 147 -7.69 -4.89 -2.13
CA ILE A 147 -7.15 -6.23 -1.94
C ILE A 147 -6.97 -6.47 -0.43
N LYS A 148 -7.95 -7.14 0.16
CA LYS A 148 -8.03 -7.35 1.62
C LYS A 148 -7.00 -8.32 2.18
N GLN A 149 -6.34 -9.11 1.33
CA GLN A 149 -5.35 -10.11 1.76
C GLN A 149 -3.93 -9.54 1.85
N GLU A 150 -3.74 -8.31 1.36
CA GLU A 150 -2.45 -7.66 1.42
C GLU A 150 -2.16 -7.14 2.83
N VAL A 151 -0.93 -7.35 3.23
CA VAL A 151 -0.40 -6.79 4.47
C VAL A 151 -0.02 -5.34 4.19
N PRO A 152 -0.64 -4.35 4.85
CA PRO A 152 -0.29 -2.96 4.60
C PRO A 152 1.14 -2.67 5.02
N MET A 153 1.82 -1.75 4.30
CA MET A 153 3.08 -1.18 4.73
C MET A 153 2.81 0.02 5.64
N GLN A 154 3.61 0.21 6.65
CA GLN A 154 3.64 1.46 7.41
C GLN A 154 4.46 2.49 6.62
N VAL A 155 3.83 3.59 6.22
CA VAL A 155 4.49 4.66 5.45
C VAL A 155 5.03 5.71 6.39
N MET A 156 6.28 6.12 6.14
CA MET A 156 7.01 7.07 6.96
C MET A 156 7.77 8.07 6.10
N SER A 157 8.10 9.22 6.67
CA SER A 157 8.97 10.19 6.03
C SER A 157 9.82 10.96 7.05
N PHE A 158 10.79 11.72 6.52
CA PHE A 158 11.53 12.71 7.32
C PHE A 158 10.89 14.11 7.20
N GLU A 159 9.58 14.17 6.99
CA GLU A 159 8.87 15.43 6.88
C GLU A 159 8.98 16.22 8.19
N HIS A 160 9.42 17.45 8.07
CA HIS A 160 9.52 18.38 9.19
C HIS A 160 9.04 19.76 8.75
N GLY A 161 8.63 20.57 9.73
CA GLY A 161 8.32 21.96 9.48
C GLY A 161 9.56 22.79 9.14
N GLY A 162 9.32 24.03 8.75
CA GLY A 162 10.36 25.02 8.52
C GLY A 162 10.77 25.77 9.79
N TRP A 163 11.76 26.65 9.64
CA TRP A 163 12.16 27.56 10.71
C TRP A 163 11.02 28.51 11.05
N GLY A 164 10.56 28.45 12.30
CA GLY A 164 9.43 29.25 12.77
C GLY A 164 8.10 28.52 12.86
N ASP A 165 7.99 27.28 12.43
CA ASP A 165 6.82 26.47 12.66
C ASP A 165 6.65 26.17 14.14
N SER A 166 5.43 26.29 14.63
CA SER A 166 5.10 26.02 16.04
C SER A 166 5.00 24.51 16.34
N ILE A 167 4.88 23.67 15.31
CA ILE A 167 4.69 22.22 15.45
C ILE A 167 6.04 21.52 15.35
N TYR A 168 6.39 20.79 16.39
CA TYR A 168 7.56 19.92 16.40
C TYR A 168 7.31 18.67 15.51
N PRO A 169 8.31 18.21 14.74
CA PRO A 169 9.67 18.75 14.59
C PRO A 169 9.78 19.81 13.49
N ASN A 170 10.65 20.78 13.68
CA ASN A 170 10.98 21.82 12.71
C ASN A 170 12.36 21.64 12.05
N SER A 171 12.97 20.50 12.22
CA SER A 171 14.26 20.14 11.63
C SER A 171 14.38 18.65 11.37
N LEU A 172 15.25 18.28 10.43
CA LEU A 172 15.56 16.87 10.13
C LEU A 172 16.06 16.10 11.37
N LEU A 173 16.90 16.73 12.21
CA LEU A 173 17.37 16.09 13.43
C LEU A 173 16.22 15.81 14.40
N GLY A 174 15.29 16.77 14.52
CA GLY A 174 14.08 16.59 15.32
C GLY A 174 13.18 15.49 14.76
N ALA A 175 13.03 15.40 13.42
CA ALA A 175 12.26 14.32 12.79
C ALA A 175 12.88 12.93 13.09
N ILE A 176 14.19 12.79 12.97
CA ILE A 176 14.90 11.56 13.31
C ILE A 176 14.77 11.22 14.81
N ALA A 177 14.84 12.21 15.68
CA ALA A 177 14.66 12.00 17.12
C ALA A 177 13.22 11.55 17.44
N LEU A 178 12.21 12.18 16.81
CA LEU A 178 10.81 11.79 16.98
C LEU A 178 10.55 10.36 16.49
N ILE A 179 11.09 9.98 15.33
CA ILE A 179 10.98 8.61 14.80
C ILE A 179 11.51 7.60 15.83
N ARG A 180 12.72 7.82 16.34
CA ARG A 180 13.32 6.92 17.32
C ARG A 180 12.50 6.86 18.61
N GLN A 181 12.08 8.00 19.11
CA GLN A 181 11.27 8.07 20.32
C GLN A 181 9.95 7.30 20.12
N THR A 182 9.26 7.51 19.01
CA THR A 182 7.98 6.82 18.73
C THR A 182 8.16 5.30 18.64
N PHE A 183 9.24 4.80 18.04
CA PHE A 183 9.52 3.36 18.03
C PHE A 183 9.80 2.81 19.44
N LEU A 184 10.58 3.51 20.23
CA LEU A 184 10.86 3.11 21.62
C LEU A 184 9.60 3.13 22.47
N ASP A 185 8.77 4.16 22.31
CA ASP A 185 7.49 4.29 23.02
C ASP A 185 6.53 3.15 22.63
N ALA A 186 6.47 2.79 21.33
CA ALA A 186 5.65 1.67 20.87
C ALA A 186 6.13 0.31 21.45
N GLN A 187 7.43 0.09 21.49
CA GLN A 187 8.01 -1.11 22.14
C GLN A 187 7.69 -1.15 23.63
N TRP A 188 7.87 -0.03 24.32
CA TRP A 188 7.53 0.10 25.73
C TRP A 188 6.03 -0.15 25.97
N TYR A 189 5.17 0.49 25.20
CA TYR A 189 3.71 0.36 25.29
C TYR A 189 3.25 -1.09 25.16
N LYS A 190 3.80 -1.80 24.19
CA LYS A 190 3.52 -3.21 23.95
C LYS A 190 3.93 -4.06 25.17
N ASN A 191 5.15 -3.86 25.67
CA ASN A 191 5.67 -4.60 26.80
C ASN A 191 4.87 -4.29 28.09
N ALA A 192 4.51 -3.04 28.32
CA ALA A 192 3.69 -2.63 29.45
C ALA A 192 2.30 -3.27 29.41
N GLY A 193 1.66 -3.29 28.22
CA GLY A 193 0.37 -3.95 28.03
C GLY A 193 0.43 -5.47 28.25
N GLU A 194 1.48 -6.15 27.78
CA GLU A 194 1.71 -7.58 28.05
C GLU A 194 1.97 -7.84 29.54
N THR A 195 2.70 -6.99 30.21
CA THR A 195 2.98 -7.10 31.66
C THR A 195 1.71 -6.92 32.47
N TYR A 196 0.92 -5.90 32.15
CA TYR A 196 -0.37 -5.66 32.77
C TYR A 196 -1.32 -6.86 32.57
N SER A 197 -1.37 -7.42 31.37
CA SER A 197 -2.23 -8.57 31.07
C SER A 197 -1.87 -9.81 31.89
N ARG A 198 -0.58 -9.99 32.23
CA ARG A 198 -0.10 -11.12 33.05
C ARG A 198 -0.28 -10.86 34.56
N PHE A 199 -0.10 -9.62 35.01
CA PHE A 199 -0.08 -9.24 36.42
C PHE A 199 -0.92 -7.99 36.67
N PRO A 200 -2.25 -8.01 36.46
CA PRO A 200 -3.10 -6.81 36.51
C PRO A 200 -3.25 -6.21 37.91
N ASN A 201 -2.99 -6.98 38.96
CA ASN A 201 -3.07 -6.47 40.34
C ASN A 201 -1.78 -5.79 40.83
N GLU A 202 -0.68 -5.92 40.07
CA GLU A 202 0.64 -5.43 40.45
C GLU A 202 1.12 -4.28 39.55
N ASN A 203 0.42 -4.02 38.46
CA ASN A 203 0.81 -3.04 37.46
C ASN A 203 -0.38 -2.14 37.12
N GLU A 204 -0.08 -0.89 36.76
CA GLU A 204 -1.06 0.03 36.22
C GLU A 204 -1.30 -0.27 34.73
N GLN A 205 -2.56 -0.17 34.31
CA GLN A 205 -2.90 -0.28 32.89
C GLN A 205 -2.33 0.93 32.15
N PRO A 206 -1.58 0.73 31.05
CA PRO A 206 -1.16 1.86 30.21
C PRO A 206 -2.38 2.62 29.68
N GLU A 207 -2.26 3.95 29.60
CA GLU A 207 -3.28 4.77 28.94
C GLU A 207 -3.46 4.31 27.50
N LEU A 208 -4.70 4.39 27.02
CA LEU A 208 -5.01 3.96 25.66
C LEU A 208 -4.37 4.92 24.65
N ASP A 209 -3.49 4.38 23.81
CA ASP A 209 -2.88 5.06 22.66
C ASP A 209 -2.95 4.12 21.44
N GLU A 210 -3.85 4.44 20.51
CA GLU A 210 -4.07 3.62 19.31
C GLU A 210 -2.87 3.68 18.35
N SER A 211 -2.18 4.81 18.32
CA SER A 211 -0.98 4.99 17.50
C SER A 211 0.14 4.06 17.96
N LEU A 212 0.43 4.05 19.26
CA LEU A 212 1.47 3.18 19.82
C LEU A 212 1.09 1.71 19.76
N ALA A 213 -0.19 1.38 19.98
CA ALA A 213 -0.70 0.02 19.85
C ALA A 213 -0.51 -0.50 18.41
N THR A 214 -0.96 0.28 17.42
CA THR A 214 -0.82 -0.07 16.00
C THR A 214 0.65 -0.26 15.61
N LEU A 215 1.51 0.69 15.98
CA LEU A 215 2.93 0.60 15.64
C LEU A 215 3.62 -0.59 16.32
N GLY A 216 3.28 -0.88 17.57
CA GLY A 216 3.76 -2.06 18.28
C GLY A 216 3.37 -3.38 17.60
N ASP A 217 2.16 -3.46 17.03
CA ASP A 217 1.71 -4.61 16.27
C ASP A 217 2.47 -4.76 14.94
N PHE A 218 2.75 -3.65 14.24
CA PHE A 218 3.59 -3.64 13.04
C PHE A 218 5.02 -4.16 13.34
N LEU A 219 5.65 -3.66 14.40
CA LEU A 219 6.99 -4.10 14.80
C LEU A 219 7.02 -5.61 15.10
N LYS A 220 5.99 -6.14 15.78
CA LYS A 220 5.93 -7.56 16.16
C LYS A 220 5.61 -8.48 14.97
N SER A 221 4.81 -8.03 14.02
CA SER A 221 4.37 -8.83 12.87
C SER A 221 5.43 -8.96 11.77
N GLY A 222 6.51 -8.18 11.81
CA GLY A 222 7.52 -8.13 10.77
C GLY A 222 7.00 -7.55 9.44
N GLN A 223 5.98 -6.71 9.51
CA GLN A 223 5.43 -6.03 8.35
C GLN A 223 6.41 -4.96 7.83
N SER A 224 6.34 -4.68 6.53
CA SER A 224 7.26 -3.76 5.88
C SER A 224 7.00 -2.30 6.25
N PHE A 225 8.09 -1.54 6.37
CA PHE A 225 8.07 -0.09 6.52
C PHE A 225 8.57 0.57 5.24
N CYS A 226 7.78 1.48 4.70
CA CYS A 226 8.13 2.27 3.53
C CYS A 226 8.58 3.67 3.96
N PHE A 227 9.86 4.00 3.75
CA PHE A 227 10.40 5.33 3.99
C PHE A 227 10.33 6.16 2.71
N ARG A 228 9.49 7.17 2.70
CA ARG A 228 9.43 8.17 1.65
C ARG A 228 10.62 9.11 1.77
N THR A 229 11.46 9.13 0.75
CA THR A 229 12.64 9.99 0.70
C THR A 229 12.75 10.69 -0.65
N ASN A 230 13.36 11.87 -0.68
CA ASN A 230 13.52 12.68 -1.88
C ASN A 230 14.97 12.76 -2.39
N ASN A 231 15.89 12.07 -1.74
CA ASN A 231 17.29 12.01 -2.13
C ASN A 231 18.03 10.82 -1.51
N GLU A 232 19.23 10.55 -2.01
CA GLU A 232 20.05 9.42 -1.60
C GLU A 232 20.44 9.46 -0.11
N LEU A 233 20.71 10.66 0.43
CA LEU A 233 21.02 10.82 1.86
C LEU A 233 19.82 10.46 2.73
N GLY A 234 18.62 10.75 2.27
CA GLY A 234 17.37 10.32 2.93
C GLY A 234 17.28 8.80 2.96
N ALA A 235 17.52 8.12 1.82
CA ALA A 235 17.51 6.67 1.75
C ALA A 235 18.55 6.02 2.67
N LEU A 236 19.78 6.57 2.73
CA LEU A 236 20.81 6.08 3.65
C LEU A 236 20.42 6.26 5.12
N ARG A 237 19.74 7.37 5.46
CA ARG A 237 19.23 7.60 6.83
C ARG A 237 18.10 6.63 7.18
N ALA A 238 17.19 6.39 6.24
CA ALA A 238 16.13 5.40 6.40
C ALA A 238 16.70 4.00 6.64
N GLY A 239 17.72 3.60 5.86
CA GLY A 239 18.41 2.34 6.06
C GLY A 239 19.04 2.19 7.45
N LYS A 240 19.65 3.26 7.99
CA LYS A 240 20.19 3.24 9.36
C LYS A 240 19.12 3.10 10.44
N ILE A 241 17.95 3.72 10.26
CA ILE A 241 16.84 3.55 11.20
C ILE A 241 16.28 2.14 11.09
N ALA A 242 16.14 1.61 9.86
CA ALA A 242 15.68 0.26 9.66
C ALA A 242 16.61 -0.77 10.33
N GLU A 243 17.93 -0.60 10.21
CA GLU A 243 18.93 -1.43 10.89
C GLU A 243 18.83 -1.31 12.43
N GLU A 244 18.66 -0.09 12.95
CA GLU A 244 18.57 0.18 14.40
C GLU A 244 17.39 -0.51 15.08
N PHE A 245 16.27 -0.63 14.37
CA PHE A 245 15.01 -1.19 14.89
C PHE A 245 14.64 -2.55 14.29
N ASP A 246 15.56 -3.18 13.53
CA ASP A 246 15.34 -4.47 12.86
C ASP A 246 14.08 -4.48 11.98
N LEU A 247 13.87 -3.39 11.25
CA LEU A 247 12.72 -3.24 10.36
C LEU A 247 13.00 -3.93 9.02
N PRO A 248 12.03 -4.68 8.44
CA PRO A 248 12.14 -5.12 7.07
C PRO A 248 12.15 -3.91 6.13
N PRO A 249 13.27 -3.59 5.45
CA PRO A 249 13.37 -2.34 4.71
C PRO A 249 12.64 -2.41 3.38
N VAL A 250 11.75 -1.45 3.14
CA VAL A 250 11.38 -1.00 1.80
C VAL A 250 11.66 0.50 1.78
N ALA A 251 12.66 0.92 1.03
CA ALA A 251 12.93 2.34 0.82
C ALA A 251 12.44 2.73 -0.57
N GLU A 252 11.55 3.71 -0.64
CA GLU A 252 11.19 4.36 -1.89
C GLU A 252 11.80 5.75 -1.95
N THR A 253 12.57 6.01 -3.01
CA THR A 253 13.13 7.31 -3.30
C THR A 253 12.38 7.96 -4.46
N HIS A 254 11.61 9.00 -4.20
CA HIS A 254 11.19 9.92 -5.23
C HIS A 254 12.37 10.83 -5.60
N LEU A 255 13.13 10.46 -6.63
CA LEU A 255 14.07 11.37 -7.26
C LEU A 255 13.25 12.34 -8.11
N THR A 256 12.90 13.50 -7.57
CA THR A 256 12.45 14.62 -8.39
C THR A 256 13.60 15.02 -9.31
N ARG A 257 13.39 14.83 -10.61
CA ARG A 257 14.28 15.36 -11.66
C ARG A 257 14.14 16.88 -11.76
#